data_d45bf0cafa16dbf66f5bc96b0ac9c842
#
_entry.id   d45bf0cafa16dbf66f5bc96b0ac9c842
#
_cell.length_a   1.000
_cell.length_b   1.000
_cell.length_c   1.000
_cell.angle_alpha   90.00
_cell.angle_beta   90.00
_cell.angle_gamma   90.00
#
_symmetry.space_group_name_H-M   'P 1'
#
loop_
_entity.id
_entity.type
_entity.pdbx_description
1 polymer ?
#
loop_
_entity_poly.entity_id
_entity_poly.type
_entity_poly.pdbx_seq_one_letter_code
_entity_poly.pdbx_strand_id
1 'polypeptide(L)'
;MTTLKTHIEFDTNLARWLNVQEVALVREDLLPNGGGKKRRALAQFVTELEDVKHIHLLSYAGSHTAYTLSSLLPDVMIHLYGTHYGGGLYEKEMTSMLDSRANIIQKVSSSWTMSLAFNRQRRESRPGHHFMRIGGSLGFDFSTQSAVEETIRTVGEDFHHVVAVASGDLLTSVARQTNQVTGVLTQPLGIRILKYISLKKSSGIWKSGLNKRIKTMRAVREITGQTWDPIFMGTLFSYLIKKKKLPPKLCIWITCPAGIDW
;
A
#
# COMPACT_ATOMS: atom_id res chain seq x y z
N MET A 1 -9.60 -21.85 3.68
CA MET A 1 -9.11 -20.51 3.27
C MET A 1 -8.28 -20.66 2.01
N THR A 2 -8.64 -20.00 0.91
CA THR A 2 -7.82 -20.04 -0.32
C THR A 2 -6.63 -19.11 -0.09
N THR A 3 -5.42 -19.68 -0.03
CA THR A 3 -4.19 -18.90 0.09
C THR A 3 -4.04 -18.03 -1.16
N LEU A 4 -4.02 -16.72 -1.01
CA LEU A 4 -3.78 -15.80 -2.12
C LEU A 4 -2.32 -15.96 -2.58
N LYS A 5 -2.15 -16.57 -3.76
CA LYS A 5 -0.82 -16.84 -4.32
C LYS A 5 -0.09 -15.52 -4.65
N THR A 6 1.18 -15.44 -4.26
CA THR A 6 2.05 -14.33 -4.65
C THR A 6 2.42 -14.48 -6.13
N HIS A 7 2.24 -13.42 -6.91
CA HIS A 7 2.68 -13.37 -8.30
C HIS A 7 4.05 -12.69 -8.36
N ILE A 8 5.04 -13.36 -8.93
CA ILE A 8 6.42 -12.88 -9.06
C ILE A 8 6.80 -12.89 -10.54
N GLU A 9 7.27 -11.76 -11.03
CA GLU A 9 7.74 -11.55 -12.40
C GLU A 9 9.22 -11.14 -12.37
N PHE A 10 10.03 -11.67 -13.29
CA PHE A 10 11.39 -11.20 -13.51
C PHE A 10 11.41 -10.26 -14.72
N ASP A 11 11.84 -9.03 -14.52
CA ASP A 11 11.82 -7.98 -15.55
C ASP A 11 13.24 -7.60 -15.99
N THR A 12 13.63 -8.09 -17.15
CA THR A 12 14.96 -7.85 -17.74
C THR A 12 15.11 -6.42 -18.28
N ASN A 13 14.02 -5.79 -18.74
CA ASN A 13 14.06 -4.42 -19.24
C ASN A 13 14.27 -3.44 -18.08
N LEU A 14 13.57 -3.65 -16.99
CA LEU A 14 13.72 -2.86 -15.79
C LEU A 14 15.10 -3.06 -15.15
N ALA A 15 15.63 -4.30 -15.16
CA ALA A 15 16.98 -4.58 -14.68
C ALA A 15 18.04 -3.80 -15.48
N ARG A 16 17.92 -3.79 -16.81
CA ARG A 16 18.79 -3.02 -17.71
C ARG A 16 18.69 -1.53 -17.44
N TRP A 17 17.48 -1.02 -17.32
CA TRP A 17 17.24 0.40 -17.07
C TRP A 17 17.77 0.89 -15.72
N LEU A 18 17.66 0.08 -14.67
CA LEU A 18 18.21 0.36 -13.34
C LEU A 18 19.73 0.07 -13.24
N ASN A 19 20.33 -0.52 -14.28
CA ASN A 19 21.73 -0.97 -14.33
C ASN A 19 22.06 -1.94 -13.18
N VAL A 20 21.22 -2.97 -13.03
CA VAL A 20 21.39 -4.08 -12.09
C VAL A 20 21.36 -5.41 -12.84
N GLN A 21 21.75 -6.50 -12.17
CA GLN A 21 21.80 -7.83 -12.78
C GLN A 21 20.38 -8.41 -12.96
N GLU A 22 19.56 -8.32 -11.91
CA GLU A 22 18.23 -8.90 -11.89
C GLU A 22 17.23 -8.02 -11.14
N VAL A 23 15.99 -8.01 -11.63
CA VAL A 23 14.85 -7.41 -10.94
C VAL A 23 13.70 -8.41 -10.88
N ALA A 24 13.27 -8.73 -9.67
CA ALA A 24 12.04 -9.45 -9.38
C ALA A 24 10.96 -8.45 -8.93
N LEU A 25 9.76 -8.53 -9.51
CA LEU A 25 8.59 -7.75 -9.13
C LEU A 25 7.62 -8.63 -8.37
N VAL A 26 7.32 -8.27 -7.14
CA VAL A 26 6.26 -8.90 -6.33
C VAL A 26 4.97 -8.16 -6.56
N ARG A 27 4.06 -8.76 -7.33
CA ARG A 27 2.87 -8.13 -7.90
C ARG A 27 1.67 -8.26 -6.95
N GLU A 28 1.72 -7.57 -5.79
CA GLU A 28 0.57 -7.48 -4.88
C GLU A 28 -0.61 -6.70 -5.50
N ASP A 29 -0.33 -5.83 -6.48
CA ASP A 29 -1.33 -5.10 -7.25
C ASP A 29 -2.25 -6.00 -8.08
N LEU A 30 -1.82 -7.20 -8.43
CA LEU A 30 -2.60 -8.19 -9.19
C LEU A 30 -3.50 -9.07 -8.31
N LEU A 31 -3.47 -8.92 -6.99
CA LEU A 31 -4.37 -9.65 -6.12
C LEU A 31 -5.84 -9.29 -6.42
N PRO A 32 -6.77 -10.25 -6.38
CA PRO A 32 -8.17 -10.01 -6.73
C PRO A 32 -8.86 -9.00 -5.79
N ASN A 33 -9.99 -8.45 -6.23
CA ASN A 33 -10.84 -7.54 -5.46
C ASN A 33 -10.10 -6.27 -4.97
N GLY A 34 -9.47 -5.56 -5.90
CA GLY A 34 -8.81 -4.28 -5.63
C GLY A 34 -7.31 -4.36 -5.37
N GLY A 35 -6.75 -5.58 -5.29
CA GLY A 35 -5.30 -5.77 -5.16
C GLY A 35 -4.65 -5.09 -3.94
N GLY A 36 -3.33 -4.96 -4.03
CA GLY A 36 -2.52 -4.23 -3.07
C GLY A 36 -2.19 -4.99 -1.79
N LYS A 37 -1.16 -4.52 -1.12
CA LYS A 37 -0.56 -5.16 0.07
C LYS A 37 -1.53 -5.46 1.22
N LYS A 38 -2.61 -4.70 1.34
CA LYS A 38 -3.61 -4.90 2.40
C LYS A 38 -4.64 -5.97 2.07
N ARG A 39 -4.69 -6.45 0.83
CA ARG A 39 -5.69 -7.41 0.40
C ARG A 39 -5.66 -8.71 1.20
N ARG A 40 -4.46 -9.20 1.55
CA ARG A 40 -4.28 -10.42 2.33
C ARG A 40 -4.83 -10.26 3.75
N ALA A 41 -4.36 -9.22 4.44
CA ALA A 41 -4.78 -8.90 5.80
C ALA A 41 -6.29 -8.61 5.88
N LEU A 42 -6.84 -7.89 4.90
CA LEU A 42 -8.27 -7.63 4.85
C LEU A 42 -9.08 -8.90 4.55
N ALA A 43 -8.57 -9.80 3.72
CA ALA A 43 -9.24 -11.07 3.46
C ALA A 43 -9.37 -11.92 4.71
N GLN A 44 -8.34 -11.94 5.55
CA GLN A 44 -8.41 -12.59 6.86
C GLN A 44 -9.34 -11.85 7.81
N PHE A 45 -9.18 -10.53 7.92
CA PHE A 45 -9.99 -9.69 8.80
C PHE A 45 -11.49 -9.86 8.56
N VAL A 46 -11.95 -9.91 7.31
CA VAL A 46 -13.38 -10.04 7.01
C VAL A 46 -13.96 -11.40 7.44
N THR A 47 -13.14 -12.44 7.58
CA THR A 47 -13.61 -13.74 8.09
C THR A 47 -13.81 -13.75 9.61
N GLU A 48 -13.27 -12.75 10.31
CA GLU A 48 -13.39 -12.61 11.76
C GLU A 48 -14.54 -11.66 12.15
N LEU A 49 -15.21 -11.06 11.15
CA LEU A 49 -16.33 -10.15 11.39
C LEU A 49 -17.64 -10.93 11.56
N GLU A 50 -18.31 -10.72 12.68
CA GLU A 50 -19.65 -11.24 12.95
C GLU A 50 -20.66 -10.10 13.00
N ASP A 51 -21.80 -10.26 12.34
CA ASP A 51 -22.94 -9.32 12.33
C ASP A 51 -22.61 -7.84 12.04
N VAL A 52 -21.54 -7.58 11.27
CA VAL A 52 -21.11 -6.23 10.93
C VAL A 52 -21.90 -5.71 9.74
N LYS A 53 -22.58 -4.57 9.91
CA LYS A 53 -23.33 -3.85 8.88
C LYS A 53 -22.62 -2.56 8.43
N HIS A 54 -21.79 -2.00 9.30
CA HIS A 54 -21.10 -0.74 9.06
C HIS A 54 -19.63 -0.85 9.49
N ILE A 55 -18.71 -0.48 8.58
CA ILE A 55 -17.28 -0.34 8.90
C ILE A 55 -16.90 1.14 8.79
N HIS A 56 -16.30 1.65 9.85
CA HIS A 56 -15.80 3.02 9.91
C HIS A 56 -14.27 3.03 9.79
N LEU A 57 -13.76 3.82 8.84
CA LEU A 57 -12.36 3.91 8.49
C LEU A 57 -11.89 5.37 8.45
N LEU A 58 -10.92 5.73 9.27
CA LEU A 58 -10.21 7.00 9.16
C LEU A 58 -8.94 6.80 8.33
N SER A 59 -8.89 7.41 7.14
CA SER A 59 -7.78 7.23 6.18
C SER A 59 -7.66 8.45 5.27
N TYR A 60 -6.92 8.32 4.17
CA TYR A 60 -6.86 9.33 3.12
C TYR A 60 -8.08 9.28 2.20
N ALA A 61 -8.41 10.40 1.59
CA ALA A 61 -9.36 10.47 0.49
C ALA A 61 -8.91 9.53 -0.65
N GLY A 62 -9.84 8.79 -1.25
CA GLY A 62 -9.48 7.80 -2.26
C GLY A 62 -8.76 6.55 -1.71
N SER A 63 -9.06 6.14 -0.48
CA SER A 63 -8.36 5.05 0.21
C SER A 63 -8.53 3.69 -0.48
N HIS A 64 -7.42 3.09 -0.94
CA HIS A 64 -7.41 1.70 -1.43
C HIS A 64 -7.94 0.69 -0.40
N THR A 65 -7.79 0.96 0.90
CA THR A 65 -8.37 0.12 1.95
C THR A 65 -9.90 0.13 1.89
N ALA A 66 -10.51 1.32 1.70
CA ALA A 66 -11.96 1.43 1.55
C ALA A 66 -12.44 0.70 0.28
N TYR A 67 -11.74 0.87 -0.83
CA TYR A 67 -12.03 0.18 -2.08
C TYR A 67 -12.00 -1.35 -1.92
N THR A 68 -10.93 -1.88 -1.32
CA THR A 68 -10.77 -3.32 -1.10
C THR A 68 -11.86 -3.87 -0.17
N LEU A 69 -12.18 -3.18 0.93
CA LEU A 69 -13.25 -3.55 1.84
C LEU A 69 -14.61 -3.59 1.14
N SER A 70 -14.93 -2.57 0.35
CA SER A 70 -16.16 -2.51 -0.43
C SER A 70 -16.30 -3.70 -1.39
N SER A 71 -15.19 -4.14 -1.98
CA SER A 71 -15.17 -5.30 -2.89
C SER A 71 -15.28 -6.64 -2.15
N LEU A 72 -14.80 -6.72 -0.91
CA LEU A 72 -14.84 -7.92 -0.08
C LEU A 72 -16.18 -8.10 0.65
N LEU A 73 -16.84 -7.00 0.94
CA LEU A 73 -18.04 -6.91 1.76
C LEU A 73 -19.10 -6.07 1.05
N PRO A 74 -19.70 -6.57 -0.07
CA PRO A 74 -20.64 -5.79 -0.87
C PRO A 74 -21.90 -5.36 -0.11
N ASP A 75 -22.30 -6.12 0.90
CA ASP A 75 -23.49 -5.88 1.73
C ASP A 75 -23.21 -5.05 3.00
N VAL A 76 -21.94 -4.65 3.22
CA VAL A 76 -21.54 -3.85 4.37
C VAL A 76 -21.26 -2.41 3.94
N MET A 77 -21.81 -1.45 4.65
CA MET A 77 -21.60 -0.03 4.40
C MET A 77 -20.24 0.43 4.94
N ILE A 78 -19.40 0.96 4.07
CA ILE A 78 -18.08 1.49 4.42
C ILE A 78 -18.15 3.01 4.58
N HIS A 79 -17.92 3.51 5.79
CA HIS A 79 -17.86 4.93 6.11
C HIS A 79 -16.40 5.40 6.14
N LEU A 80 -15.97 6.06 5.08
CA LEU A 80 -14.62 6.62 4.99
C LEU A 80 -14.60 8.07 5.49
N TYR A 81 -13.81 8.31 6.53
CA TYR A 81 -13.44 9.64 7.01
C TYR A 81 -12.11 10.01 6.36
N GLY A 82 -12.18 10.61 5.17
CA GLY A 82 -11.05 10.87 4.30
C GLY A 82 -10.35 12.18 4.65
N THR A 83 -9.03 12.14 4.71
CA THR A 83 -8.21 13.36 4.86
C THR A 83 -7.44 13.63 3.58
N HIS A 84 -7.34 14.91 3.19
CA HIS A 84 -6.53 15.29 2.03
C HIS A 84 -5.05 14.96 2.25
N TYR A 85 -4.39 14.46 1.21
CA TYR A 85 -2.95 14.20 1.22
C TYR A 85 -2.18 15.00 0.16
N GLY A 86 -2.87 15.92 -0.54
CA GLY A 86 -2.25 16.78 -1.55
C GLY A 86 -1.91 16.06 -2.86
N GLY A 87 -2.63 14.99 -3.17
CA GLY A 87 -2.43 14.17 -4.37
C GLY A 87 -2.92 14.80 -5.68
N GLY A 88 -3.49 16.02 -5.63
CA GLY A 88 -3.95 16.74 -6.83
C GLY A 88 -5.00 15.97 -7.63
N LEU A 89 -4.79 15.83 -8.94
CA LEU A 89 -5.72 15.13 -9.83
C LEU A 89 -5.89 13.66 -9.42
N TYR A 90 -4.81 12.98 -9.07
CA TYR A 90 -4.86 11.59 -8.62
C TYR A 90 -5.78 11.40 -7.40
N GLU A 91 -5.71 12.30 -6.40
CA GLU A 91 -6.60 12.26 -5.24
C GLU A 91 -8.08 12.43 -5.66
N LYS A 92 -8.35 13.36 -6.57
CA LYS A 92 -9.71 13.60 -7.09
C LYS A 92 -10.28 12.38 -7.80
N GLU A 93 -9.50 11.75 -8.65
CA GLU A 93 -9.93 10.59 -9.42
C GLU A 93 -10.14 9.36 -8.53
N MET A 94 -9.24 9.11 -7.57
CA MET A 94 -9.42 8.04 -6.58
C MET A 94 -10.65 8.29 -5.69
N THR A 95 -10.92 9.55 -5.35
CA THR A 95 -12.13 9.94 -4.61
C THR A 95 -13.39 9.65 -5.44
N SER A 96 -13.40 10.05 -6.72
CA SER A 96 -14.50 9.79 -7.64
C SER A 96 -14.75 8.28 -7.85
N MET A 97 -13.69 7.49 -7.93
CA MET A 97 -13.80 6.02 -8.03
C MET A 97 -14.48 5.40 -6.79
N LEU A 98 -14.21 5.94 -5.59
CA LEU A 98 -14.91 5.48 -4.38
C LEU A 98 -16.36 5.96 -4.34
N ASP A 99 -16.64 7.19 -4.78
CA ASP A 99 -18.00 7.75 -4.82
C ASP A 99 -18.93 6.96 -5.77
N SER A 100 -18.36 6.29 -6.78
CA SER A 100 -19.13 5.40 -7.66
C SER A 100 -19.56 4.06 -7.02
N ARG A 101 -19.06 3.74 -5.82
CA ARG A 101 -19.40 2.51 -5.11
C ARG A 101 -20.62 2.69 -4.22
N ALA A 102 -21.69 1.92 -4.47
CA ALA A 102 -22.96 2.04 -3.75
C ALA A 102 -22.85 1.81 -2.23
N ASN A 103 -21.87 1.02 -1.79
CA ASN A 103 -21.66 0.70 -0.39
C ASN A 103 -20.52 1.51 0.27
N ILE A 104 -20.10 2.63 -0.32
CA ILE A 104 -19.15 3.56 0.29
C ILE A 104 -19.84 4.90 0.54
N ILE A 105 -19.72 5.38 1.77
CA ILE A 105 -20.04 6.76 2.15
C ILE A 105 -18.72 7.43 2.54
N GLN A 106 -18.25 8.37 1.71
CA GLN A 106 -17.01 9.05 1.99
C GLN A 106 -17.28 10.52 2.37
N LYS A 107 -16.61 10.97 3.44
CA LYS A 107 -16.56 12.37 3.89
C LYS A 107 -15.10 12.80 3.84
N VAL A 108 -14.81 13.87 3.13
CA VAL A 108 -13.44 14.37 2.96
C VAL A 108 -13.31 15.77 3.52
N SER A 109 -12.35 15.98 4.42
CA SER A 109 -12.07 17.29 5.02
C SER A 109 -10.66 17.32 5.64
N SER A 110 -10.39 18.33 6.47
CA SER A 110 -9.15 18.42 7.21
C SER A 110 -8.96 17.21 8.16
N SER A 111 -7.70 16.85 8.43
CA SER A 111 -7.37 15.74 9.33
C SER A 111 -8.01 15.91 10.71
N TRP A 112 -8.05 17.13 11.25
CA TRP A 112 -8.69 17.43 12.52
C TRP A 112 -10.19 17.16 12.50
N THR A 113 -10.90 17.72 11.50
CA THR A 113 -12.35 17.56 11.33
C THR A 113 -12.73 16.09 11.20
N MET A 114 -12.01 15.32 10.36
CA MET A 114 -12.29 13.91 10.14
C MET A 114 -12.00 13.05 11.37
N SER A 115 -10.93 13.37 12.11
CA SER A 115 -10.62 12.68 13.36
C SER A 115 -11.68 12.92 14.44
N LEU A 116 -12.20 14.15 14.55
CA LEU A 116 -13.29 14.47 15.47
C LEU A 116 -14.58 13.73 15.08
N ALA A 117 -14.97 13.76 13.79
CA ALA A 117 -16.16 13.08 13.30
C ALA A 117 -16.10 11.57 13.52
N PHE A 118 -14.93 10.94 13.23
CA PHE A 118 -14.68 9.52 13.47
C PHE A 118 -14.79 9.16 14.97
N ASN A 119 -14.14 9.94 15.85
CA ASN A 119 -14.17 9.70 17.29
C ASN A 119 -15.56 9.94 17.89
N ARG A 120 -16.30 10.93 17.39
CA ARG A 120 -17.71 11.14 17.80
C ARG A 120 -18.53 9.90 17.45
N GLN A 121 -18.48 9.44 16.18
CA GLN A 121 -19.20 8.25 15.75
C GLN A 121 -18.83 7.00 16.54
N ARG A 122 -17.54 6.86 16.90
CA ARG A 122 -17.06 5.75 17.73
C ARG A 122 -17.65 5.76 19.13
N ARG A 123 -17.88 6.95 19.73
CA ARG A 123 -18.52 7.06 21.07
C ARG A 123 -20.02 6.77 21.01
N GLU A 124 -20.65 7.06 19.87
CA GLU A 124 -22.09 6.82 19.60
C GLU A 124 -22.33 5.43 19.00
N SER A 125 -21.32 4.54 19.04
CA SER A 125 -21.31 3.23 18.40
C SER A 125 -22.52 2.36 18.82
N ARG A 126 -23.11 1.70 17.84
CA ARG A 126 -24.27 0.81 17.98
C ARG A 126 -23.86 -0.63 17.59
N PRO A 127 -24.65 -1.65 17.96
CA PRO A 127 -24.45 -3.01 17.45
C PRO A 127 -24.36 -3.03 15.92
N GLY A 128 -23.49 -3.84 15.35
CA GLY A 128 -23.24 -3.93 13.91
C GLY A 128 -22.28 -2.86 13.36
N HIS A 129 -21.70 -1.99 14.19
CA HIS A 129 -20.70 -1.01 13.78
C HIS A 129 -19.28 -1.44 14.20
N HIS A 130 -18.36 -1.51 13.24
CA HIS A 130 -16.95 -1.80 13.47
C HIS A 130 -16.08 -0.58 13.16
N PHE A 131 -15.10 -0.30 14.03
CA PHE A 131 -14.19 0.85 13.87
C PHE A 131 -12.75 0.37 13.68
N MET A 132 -12.26 0.54 12.46
CA MET A 132 -10.88 0.18 12.13
C MET A 132 -9.86 1.16 12.70
N ARG A 133 -8.65 0.71 12.93
CA ARG A 133 -7.52 1.58 13.27
C ARG A 133 -7.24 2.57 12.14
N ILE A 134 -6.61 3.70 12.48
CA ILE A 134 -6.24 4.76 11.53
C ILE A 134 -5.45 4.16 10.36
N GLY A 135 -5.83 4.53 9.13
CA GLY A 135 -5.22 4.04 7.90
C GLY A 135 -5.57 2.60 7.55
N GLY A 136 -6.52 1.96 8.28
CA GLY A 136 -6.87 0.55 8.08
C GLY A 136 -5.72 -0.40 8.40
N SER A 137 -4.85 -0.02 9.35
CA SER A 137 -3.80 -0.91 9.83
C SER A 137 -4.44 -2.03 10.66
N LEU A 138 -4.14 -3.27 10.31
CA LEU A 138 -4.57 -4.47 11.01
C LEU A 138 -3.48 -5.01 11.96
N GLY A 139 -2.33 -4.34 11.98
CA GLY A 139 -1.17 -4.77 12.75
C GLY A 139 -0.42 -5.92 12.09
N PHE A 140 0.14 -6.81 12.89
CA PHE A 140 0.79 -8.03 12.41
C PHE A 140 -0.26 -8.96 11.81
N ASP A 141 0.02 -9.45 10.62
CA ASP A 141 -0.87 -10.28 9.85
C ASP A 141 -0.10 -11.51 9.34
N PHE A 142 -0.61 -12.67 9.70
CA PHE A 142 0.01 -13.95 9.41
C PHE A 142 0.02 -14.26 7.89
N SER A 143 -1.02 -13.83 7.17
CA SER A 143 -1.11 -14.06 5.72
C SER A 143 -0.08 -13.24 4.93
N THR A 144 0.22 -12.02 5.37
CA THR A 144 1.31 -11.22 4.82
C THR A 144 2.67 -11.82 5.16
N GLN A 145 2.84 -12.35 6.36
CA GLN A 145 4.08 -13.03 6.76
C GLN A 145 4.36 -14.25 5.87
N SER A 146 3.38 -15.12 5.68
CA SER A 146 3.49 -16.30 4.81
C SER A 146 3.82 -15.93 3.35
N ALA A 147 3.21 -14.84 2.83
CA ALA A 147 3.50 -14.35 1.50
C ALA A 147 4.94 -13.81 1.37
N VAL A 148 5.47 -13.17 2.41
CA VAL A 148 6.86 -12.71 2.47
C VAL A 148 7.82 -13.89 2.49
N GLU A 149 7.58 -14.90 3.30
CA GLU A 149 8.37 -16.12 3.36
C GLU A 149 8.40 -16.85 2.00
N GLU A 150 7.23 -17.02 1.38
CA GLU A 150 7.10 -17.59 0.04
C GLU A 150 7.90 -16.79 -1.00
N THR A 151 7.81 -15.45 -0.95
CA THR A 151 8.54 -14.56 -1.87
C THR A 151 10.05 -14.74 -1.72
N ILE A 152 10.59 -14.68 -0.50
CA ILE A 152 12.03 -14.82 -0.26
C ILE A 152 12.53 -16.19 -0.72
N ARG A 153 11.78 -17.26 -0.44
CA ARG A 153 12.11 -18.60 -0.92
C ARG A 153 12.12 -18.70 -2.45
N THR A 154 11.20 -17.97 -3.12
CA THR A 154 11.04 -18.05 -4.59
C THR A 154 12.08 -17.22 -5.32
N VAL A 155 12.38 -16.00 -4.86
CA VAL A 155 13.36 -15.13 -5.53
C VAL A 155 14.79 -15.42 -5.13
N GLY A 156 15.03 -15.96 -3.94
CA GLY A 156 16.34 -16.23 -3.36
C GLY A 156 16.75 -15.21 -2.30
N GLU A 157 17.60 -15.67 -1.37
CA GLU A 157 18.05 -14.88 -0.22
C GLU A 157 19.02 -13.74 -0.60
N ASP A 158 19.61 -13.79 -1.78
CA ASP A 158 20.57 -12.82 -2.30
C ASP A 158 19.90 -11.58 -2.91
N PHE A 159 18.56 -11.57 -3.03
CA PHE A 159 17.82 -10.40 -3.47
C PHE A 159 17.67 -9.34 -2.37
N HIS A 160 17.93 -8.09 -2.74
CA HIS A 160 17.67 -6.96 -1.88
C HIS A 160 16.24 -6.44 -2.07
N HIS A 161 15.42 -6.53 -1.04
CA HIS A 161 14.02 -6.12 -1.09
C HIS A 161 13.85 -4.61 -0.97
N VAL A 162 13.01 -4.02 -1.83
CA VAL A 162 12.67 -2.59 -1.80
C VAL A 162 11.16 -2.44 -1.66
N VAL A 163 10.75 -1.71 -0.62
CA VAL A 163 9.35 -1.58 -0.21
C VAL A 163 8.96 -0.12 -0.09
N ALA A 164 7.88 0.29 -0.75
CA ALA A 164 7.25 1.59 -0.52
C ALA A 164 6.50 1.59 0.83
N VAL A 165 6.85 2.54 1.71
CA VAL A 165 6.40 2.55 3.11
C VAL A 165 5.36 3.64 3.34
N ALA A 166 4.15 3.24 3.71
CA ALA A 166 3.12 4.12 4.27
C ALA A 166 2.89 3.80 5.76
N SER A 167 2.30 2.64 6.09
CA SER A 167 2.05 2.18 7.47
C SER A 167 3.26 1.46 8.10
N GLY A 168 4.14 0.91 7.29
CA GLY A 168 5.31 0.14 7.75
C GLY A 168 5.08 -1.36 7.92
N ASP A 169 3.85 -1.85 7.84
CA ASP A 169 3.50 -3.25 8.13
C ASP A 169 4.27 -4.23 7.20
N LEU A 170 4.24 -4.00 5.88
CA LEU A 170 4.96 -4.84 4.92
C LEU A 170 6.48 -4.77 5.14
N LEU A 171 7.05 -3.56 5.33
CA LEU A 171 8.47 -3.43 5.62
C LEU A 171 8.87 -4.21 6.87
N THR A 172 8.05 -4.15 7.92
CA THR A 172 8.28 -4.90 9.15
C THR A 172 8.26 -6.40 8.90
N SER A 173 7.30 -6.89 8.10
CA SER A 173 7.21 -8.32 7.74
C SER A 173 8.42 -8.78 6.96
N VAL A 174 8.85 -8.05 5.93
CA VAL A 174 10.07 -8.37 5.17
C VAL A 174 11.31 -8.30 6.05
N ALA A 175 11.41 -7.26 6.88
CA ALA A 175 12.56 -7.04 7.75
C ALA A 175 12.74 -8.10 8.85
N ARG A 176 11.71 -8.86 9.18
CA ARG A 176 11.79 -10.01 10.08
C ARG A 176 12.43 -11.24 9.42
N GLN A 177 12.28 -11.36 8.11
CA GLN A 177 12.74 -12.51 7.33
C GLN A 177 14.12 -12.30 6.71
N THR A 178 14.49 -11.06 6.39
CA THR A 178 15.78 -10.74 5.77
C THR A 178 16.35 -9.42 6.25
N ASN A 179 17.69 -9.36 6.27
CA ASN A 179 18.43 -8.11 6.51
C ASN A 179 18.61 -7.29 5.22
N GLN A 180 18.38 -7.89 4.05
CA GLN A 180 18.52 -7.24 2.75
C GLN A 180 17.23 -6.50 2.36
N VAL A 181 16.91 -5.41 3.08
CA VAL A 181 15.71 -4.63 2.82
C VAL A 181 15.94 -3.13 2.95
N THR A 182 15.32 -2.37 2.05
CA THR A 182 15.21 -0.91 2.12
C THR A 182 13.74 -0.50 2.08
N GLY A 183 13.31 0.25 3.10
CA GLY A 183 12.02 0.93 3.08
C GLY A 183 12.16 2.34 2.50
N VAL A 184 11.38 2.67 1.49
CA VAL A 184 11.30 4.02 0.92
C VAL A 184 10.05 4.71 1.46
N LEU A 185 10.23 5.69 2.34
CA LEU A 185 9.14 6.42 2.97
C LEU A 185 8.45 7.32 1.96
N THR A 186 7.15 7.11 1.76
CA THR A 186 6.35 7.86 0.78
C THR A 186 5.69 9.10 1.37
N GLN A 187 5.64 9.19 2.70
CA GLN A 187 5.02 10.27 3.47
C GLN A 187 5.83 10.53 4.75
N PRO A 188 5.72 11.73 5.35
CA PRO A 188 6.22 11.95 6.70
C PRO A 188 5.45 11.04 7.66
N LEU A 189 6.12 10.03 8.16
CA LEU A 189 5.56 9.15 9.18
C LEU A 189 5.62 9.86 10.53
N GLY A 190 4.56 9.72 11.32
CA GLY A 190 4.62 10.12 12.72
C GLY A 190 5.75 9.34 13.43
N ILE A 191 6.43 9.99 14.34
CA ILE A 191 7.61 9.52 15.12
C ILE A 191 7.42 8.10 15.72
N ARG A 192 6.17 7.67 15.93
CA ARG A 192 5.85 6.33 16.45
C ARG A 192 6.24 5.17 15.54
N ILE A 193 6.23 5.37 14.22
CA ILE A 193 6.59 4.31 13.25
C ILE A 193 8.11 4.19 13.12
N LEU A 194 8.85 5.28 13.31
CA LEU A 194 10.32 5.27 13.34
C LEU A 194 10.90 4.38 14.46
N LYS A 195 10.15 4.14 15.56
CA LYS A 195 10.55 3.21 16.61
C LYS A 195 10.47 1.72 16.19
N TYR A 196 9.61 1.39 15.21
CA TYR A 196 9.44 0.02 14.70
C TYR A 196 10.29 -0.25 13.45
N ILE A 197 10.70 0.78 12.74
CA ILE A 197 11.70 0.68 11.68
C ILE A 197 13.03 0.60 12.43
N SER A 198 13.40 -0.60 12.84
CA SER A 198 14.66 -0.89 13.50
C SER A 198 15.78 -0.13 12.78
N LEU A 199 16.53 0.70 13.50
CA LEU A 199 17.63 1.56 13.06
C LEU A 199 18.75 0.84 12.28
N LYS A 200 18.68 -0.48 12.14
CA LYS A 200 19.64 -1.32 11.40
C LYS A 200 19.38 -1.42 9.90
N LYS A 201 18.23 -0.93 9.40
CA LYS A 201 17.83 -1.11 7.99
C LYS A 201 17.60 0.24 7.36
N SER A 202 18.32 0.54 6.29
CA SER A 202 18.33 1.83 5.61
C SER A 202 16.94 2.22 5.13
N SER A 203 16.19 2.96 5.94
CA SER A 203 14.98 3.64 5.51
C SER A 203 15.33 5.09 5.18
N GLY A 204 15.05 5.52 3.96
CA GLY A 204 15.23 6.91 3.54
C GLY A 204 13.89 7.62 3.41
N ILE A 205 13.79 8.84 3.93
CA ILE A 205 12.66 9.73 3.59
C ILE A 205 12.99 10.33 2.23
N TRP A 206 12.18 9.98 1.23
CA TRP A 206 12.35 10.52 -0.09
C TRP A 206 11.28 11.56 -0.40
N LYS A 207 11.72 12.83 -0.54
CA LYS A 207 10.84 13.93 -0.95
C LYS A 207 10.98 14.16 -2.46
N SER A 208 10.01 13.75 -3.24
CA SER A 208 9.86 14.18 -4.63
C SER A 208 8.47 14.78 -4.84
N GLY A 209 8.39 15.87 -5.60
CA GLY A 209 7.10 16.46 -5.97
C GLY A 209 6.28 15.49 -6.85
N LEU A 210 4.94 15.60 -6.81
CA LEU A 210 4.03 14.72 -7.55
C LEU A 210 4.35 14.69 -9.05
N ASN A 211 4.57 15.84 -9.68
CA ASN A 211 4.91 15.92 -11.12
C ASN A 211 6.16 15.10 -11.48
N LYS A 212 7.15 15.08 -10.60
CA LYS A 212 8.35 14.27 -10.80
C LYS A 212 8.06 12.78 -10.68
N ARG A 213 7.21 12.38 -9.73
CA ARG A 213 6.77 10.98 -9.56
C ARG A 213 6.01 10.50 -10.79
N ILE A 214 5.08 11.32 -11.31
CA ILE A 214 4.34 11.04 -12.54
C ILE A 214 5.31 10.90 -13.73
N LYS A 215 6.26 11.82 -13.91
CA LYS A 215 7.28 11.70 -14.96
C LYS A 215 8.09 10.41 -14.85
N THR A 216 8.50 10.05 -13.63
CA THR A 216 9.20 8.79 -13.37
C THR A 216 8.35 7.58 -13.77
N MET A 217 7.07 7.57 -13.38
CA MET A 217 6.18 6.44 -13.68
C MET A 217 5.85 6.32 -15.17
N ARG A 218 5.79 7.44 -15.91
CA ARG A 218 5.69 7.39 -17.38
C ARG A 218 6.89 6.68 -18.00
N ALA A 219 8.11 7.02 -17.56
CA ALA A 219 9.31 6.33 -18.04
C ALA A 219 9.31 4.83 -17.64
N VAL A 220 8.83 4.47 -16.46
CA VAL A 220 8.67 3.06 -16.05
C VAL A 220 7.64 2.37 -16.95
N ARG A 221 6.50 3.00 -17.24
CA ARG A 221 5.48 2.47 -18.15
C ARG A 221 6.04 2.22 -19.57
N GLU A 222 6.83 3.13 -20.11
CA GLU A 222 7.49 2.96 -21.42
C GLU A 222 8.39 1.72 -21.46
N ILE A 223 9.03 1.38 -20.33
CA ILE A 223 9.96 0.25 -20.22
C ILE A 223 9.24 -1.07 -19.96
N THR A 224 8.24 -1.07 -19.06
CA THR A 224 7.57 -2.28 -18.58
C THR A 224 6.24 -2.55 -19.27
N GLY A 225 5.65 -1.59 -19.96
CA GLY A 225 4.28 -1.63 -20.47
C GLY A 225 3.21 -1.55 -19.38
N GLN A 226 3.58 -1.36 -18.10
CA GLN A 226 2.68 -1.44 -16.97
C GLN A 226 2.48 -0.08 -16.28
N THR A 227 1.27 0.15 -15.80
CA THR A 227 0.91 1.37 -15.07
C THR A 227 0.71 1.05 -13.60
N TRP A 228 1.44 1.76 -12.72
CA TRP A 228 1.33 1.64 -11.28
C TRP A 228 1.07 3.00 -10.63
N ASP A 229 0.65 2.98 -9.37
CA ASP A 229 0.33 4.17 -8.59
C ASP A 229 1.52 5.15 -8.48
N PRO A 230 1.31 6.46 -8.78
CA PRO A 230 2.39 7.44 -8.76
C PRO A 230 2.78 7.89 -7.34
N ILE A 231 1.97 7.64 -6.34
CA ILE A 231 2.24 8.09 -4.97
C ILE A 231 3.27 7.19 -4.31
N PHE A 232 3.01 5.88 -4.25
CA PHE A 232 3.90 4.92 -3.61
C PHE A 232 5.00 4.46 -4.55
N MET A 233 4.60 3.94 -5.71
CA MET A 233 5.57 3.41 -6.68
C MET A 233 6.38 4.50 -7.35
N GLY A 234 5.76 5.66 -7.66
CA GLY A 234 6.49 6.82 -8.18
C GLY A 234 7.55 7.35 -7.21
N THR A 235 7.29 7.27 -5.89
CA THR A 235 8.30 7.62 -4.88
C THR A 235 9.42 6.59 -4.84
N LEU A 236 9.10 5.31 -4.85
CA LEU A 236 10.06 4.21 -4.82
C LEU A 236 10.98 4.26 -6.05
N PHE A 237 10.43 4.33 -7.26
CA PHE A 237 11.23 4.41 -8.48
C PHE A 237 12.04 5.70 -8.57
N SER A 238 11.50 6.85 -8.13
CA SER A 238 12.28 8.09 -8.04
C SER A 238 13.47 7.98 -7.10
N TYR A 239 13.36 7.17 -6.04
CA TYR A 239 14.47 6.86 -5.15
C TYR A 239 15.51 5.98 -5.83
N LEU A 240 15.09 4.87 -6.48
CA LEU A 240 15.99 3.92 -7.15
C LEU A 240 16.84 4.61 -8.22
N ILE A 241 16.22 5.41 -9.09
CA ILE A 241 16.92 6.13 -10.17
C ILE A 241 18.02 7.08 -9.64
N LYS A 242 17.82 7.64 -8.46
CA LYS A 242 18.78 8.60 -7.90
C LYS A 242 19.91 7.96 -7.11
N LYS A 243 19.81 6.69 -6.79
CA LYS A 243 20.90 5.99 -6.11
C LYS A 243 22.08 5.79 -7.04
N LYS A 244 23.27 6.22 -6.59
CA LYS A 244 24.52 6.05 -7.36
C LYS A 244 24.91 4.58 -7.52
N LYS A 245 24.55 3.73 -6.56
CA LYS A 245 24.84 2.29 -6.57
C LYS A 245 23.66 1.55 -5.98
N LEU A 246 23.10 0.66 -6.76
CA LEU A 246 22.07 -0.26 -6.35
C LEU A 246 22.68 -1.65 -6.06
N PRO A 247 22.04 -2.46 -5.22
CA PRO A 247 22.36 -3.88 -5.12
C PRO A 247 22.21 -4.59 -6.48
N PRO A 248 23.00 -5.64 -6.76
CA PRO A 248 22.99 -6.31 -8.06
C PRO A 248 21.64 -7.00 -8.36
N LYS A 249 20.95 -7.48 -7.35
CA LYS A 249 19.64 -8.12 -7.46
C LYS A 249 18.61 -7.40 -6.60
N LEU A 250 17.51 -6.96 -7.21
CA LEU A 250 16.45 -6.22 -6.56
C LEU A 250 15.14 -7.00 -6.58
N CYS A 251 14.47 -7.06 -5.44
CA CYS A 251 13.10 -7.51 -5.31
C CYS A 251 12.20 -6.32 -4.95
N ILE A 252 11.41 -5.86 -5.91
CA ILE A 252 10.57 -4.67 -5.77
C ILE A 252 9.11 -5.08 -5.50
N TRP A 253 8.55 -4.60 -4.39
CA TRP A 253 7.18 -4.89 -4.02
C TRP A 253 6.22 -3.85 -4.61
N ILE A 254 5.43 -4.26 -5.59
CA ILE A 254 4.38 -3.44 -6.22
C ILE A 254 3.13 -3.54 -5.34
N THR A 255 2.94 -2.55 -4.48
CA THR A 255 2.02 -2.62 -3.35
C THR A 255 0.64 -2.04 -3.61
N CYS A 256 0.47 -1.30 -4.69
CA CYS A 256 -0.79 -0.67 -5.05
C CYS A 256 -1.01 -0.71 -6.56
N PRO A 257 -2.20 -1.07 -7.03
CA PRO A 257 -2.59 -0.89 -8.42
C PRO A 257 -2.63 0.61 -8.77
N ALA A 258 -2.62 0.92 -10.05
CA ALA A 258 -2.78 2.31 -10.49
C ALA A 258 -4.12 2.89 -10.04
N GLY A 259 -5.16 2.07 -10.03
CA GLY A 259 -6.53 2.46 -9.75
C GLY A 259 -7.18 3.25 -10.91
N ILE A 260 -6.38 4.00 -11.62
CA ILE A 260 -6.76 4.88 -12.74
C ILE A 260 -5.64 4.94 -13.77
N ASP A 261 -5.98 5.23 -15.00
CA ASP A 261 -5.02 5.54 -16.07
C ASP A 261 -4.69 7.04 -16.01
N TRP A 262 -3.47 7.42 -15.71
CA TRP A 262 -3.00 8.79 -15.48
C TRP A 262 -1.82 9.17 -16.37
#